data_e453f0617bb04188eb24a6c54d46d38f
#
_entry.id   e453f0617bb04188eb24a6c54d46d38f
#
_cell.length_a   1.000
_cell.length_b   1.000
_cell.length_c   1.000
_cell.angle_alpha   90.00
_cell.angle_beta   90.00
_cell.angle_gamma   90.00
#
_symmetry.space_group_name_H-M   'P 1'
#
loop_
_entity.id
_entity.type
_entity.pdbx_description
1 polymer ?
#
loop_
_entity_poly.entity_id
_entity_poly.type
_entity_poly.pdbx_seq_one_letter_code
_entity_poly.pdbx_strand_id
1 'polypeptide(L)'
;MITLTNLAIQFGKRVLYKDVNIKFTRGNIYGVIGANGAGKSTLLRAISGDLEPNKGTVELGPGERLSVLEQDHFKYDDYKVIDTVLMGYEALWNNMKERELLYSKPEMTEEDGNRAAELEEKFAEMNGWEAESDAAQLLQHLGVDQNLHEKQMAELSNNEKVRVMLAKALFGKPDNLLLDEPTNDLDLDTVEWLEDYLGDIDETQTVLVVSHDRHFLDAVSTQTIDIDYGKVTVFAGNYSFWYESSQLALRQAQNQRLKAEEKRKQLEEFIRRFSANVAKSKQTTSRKKMLEKLTVEEIRPSSRKYPGIIFNMEREPGNQILEVEGLKAVEPDGTVLFDNINFNIEKGQKVVL
;
A
#
# COMPACT_ATOMS: atom_id res chain seq x y z
N MET A 1 -7.38 10.48 12.18
CA MET A 1 -6.62 9.52 13.03
C MET A 1 -7.39 8.22 13.11
N ILE A 2 -6.77 7.10 12.75
CA ILE A 2 -7.39 5.76 12.73
C ILE A 2 -6.84 4.95 13.90
N THR A 3 -7.72 4.27 14.65
CA THR A 3 -7.32 3.41 15.76
C THR A 3 -7.88 2.01 15.59
N LEU A 4 -6.97 1.02 15.60
CA LEU A 4 -7.31 -0.41 15.60
C LEU A 4 -7.17 -0.95 17.03
N THR A 5 -8.22 -1.55 17.56
CA THR A 5 -8.23 -2.13 18.90
C THR A 5 -8.56 -3.62 18.84
N ASN A 6 -7.60 -4.47 19.24
CA ASN A 6 -7.72 -5.93 19.28
C ASN A 6 -8.24 -6.54 17.96
N LEU A 7 -7.87 -5.92 16.82
CA LEU A 7 -8.35 -6.35 15.52
C LEU A 7 -7.85 -7.75 15.18
N ALA A 8 -8.76 -8.62 14.75
CA ALA A 8 -8.46 -9.94 14.25
C ALA A 8 -9.28 -10.23 13.00
N ILE A 9 -8.59 -10.77 11.98
CA ILE A 9 -9.23 -11.17 10.72
C ILE A 9 -8.86 -12.62 10.41
N GLN A 10 -9.90 -13.41 10.10
CA GLN A 10 -9.79 -14.83 9.82
C GLN A 10 -10.76 -15.22 8.70
N PHE A 11 -10.30 -16.01 7.75
CA PHE A 11 -11.11 -16.62 6.71
C PHE A 11 -11.15 -18.15 6.90
N GLY A 12 -12.28 -18.65 7.32
CA GLY A 12 -12.44 -20.07 7.65
C GLY A 12 -11.46 -20.49 8.75
N LYS A 13 -10.53 -21.41 8.45
CA LYS A 13 -9.48 -21.86 9.38
C LYS A 13 -8.20 -21.02 9.32
N ARG A 14 -8.06 -20.13 8.35
CA ARG A 14 -6.86 -19.32 8.15
C ARG A 14 -6.98 -18.00 8.89
N VAL A 15 -6.20 -17.85 9.95
CA VAL A 15 -6.03 -16.55 10.63
C VAL A 15 -5.03 -15.73 9.85
N LEU A 16 -5.41 -14.54 9.39
CA LEU A 16 -4.49 -13.60 8.74
C LEU A 16 -3.66 -12.87 9.79
N TYR A 17 -4.32 -12.29 10.78
CA TYR A 17 -3.69 -11.66 11.95
C TYR A 17 -4.67 -11.58 13.11
N LYS A 18 -4.12 -11.40 14.30
CA LYS A 18 -4.88 -11.31 15.55
C LYS A 18 -4.21 -10.34 16.53
N ASP A 19 -5.02 -9.84 17.44
CA ASP A 19 -4.58 -8.97 18.53
C ASP A 19 -3.83 -7.72 18.02
N VAL A 20 -4.27 -7.17 16.87
CA VAL A 20 -3.65 -5.97 16.27
C VAL A 20 -4.16 -4.74 17.00
N ASN A 21 -3.23 -3.99 17.59
CA ASN A 21 -3.48 -2.73 18.27
C ASN A 21 -2.55 -1.68 17.66
N ILE A 22 -3.08 -0.77 16.84
CA ILE A 22 -2.31 0.25 16.13
C ILE A 22 -3.09 1.56 16.16
N LYS A 23 -2.38 2.64 16.40
CA LYS A 23 -2.89 3.99 16.29
C LYS A 23 -2.14 4.71 15.18
N PHE A 24 -2.84 5.02 14.08
CA PHE A 24 -2.29 5.81 12.99
C PHE A 24 -2.41 7.29 13.33
N THR A 25 -1.27 7.96 13.39
CA THR A 25 -1.21 9.38 13.75
C THR A 25 -1.20 10.24 12.49
N ARG A 26 -1.79 11.42 12.59
CA ARG A 26 -1.82 12.42 11.52
C ARG A 26 -0.41 12.85 11.14
N GLY A 27 -0.24 13.41 9.93
CA GLY A 27 1.05 13.83 9.39
C GLY A 27 1.98 12.67 9.05
N ASN A 28 1.44 11.45 8.84
CA ASN A 28 2.24 10.28 8.52
C ASN A 28 1.69 9.51 7.33
N ILE A 29 2.62 9.00 6.53
CA ILE A 29 2.35 8.03 5.46
C ILE A 29 2.87 6.66 5.91
N TYR A 30 1.96 5.71 5.98
CA TYR A 30 2.23 4.33 6.39
C TYR A 30 2.34 3.43 5.17
N GLY A 31 3.57 3.03 4.80
CA GLY A 31 3.81 2.01 3.77
C GLY A 31 3.51 0.61 4.31
N VAL A 32 2.51 -0.06 3.76
CA VAL A 32 2.10 -1.41 4.20
C VAL A 32 2.77 -2.47 3.34
N ILE A 33 3.59 -3.29 3.96
CA ILE A 33 4.36 -4.33 3.30
C ILE A 33 4.06 -5.72 3.87
N GLY A 34 4.29 -6.74 3.07
CA GLY A 34 4.04 -8.12 3.47
C GLY A 34 4.08 -9.07 2.27
N ALA A 35 4.15 -10.37 2.51
CA ALA A 35 4.08 -11.37 1.44
C ALA A 35 2.71 -11.31 0.71
N ASN A 36 2.67 -11.86 -0.52
CA ASN A 36 1.39 -12.00 -1.21
C ASN A 36 0.44 -12.89 -0.40
N GLY A 37 -0.78 -12.40 -0.20
CA GLY A 37 -1.77 -13.08 0.64
C GLY A 37 -1.54 -12.94 2.15
N ALA A 38 -0.65 -12.04 2.61
CA ALA A 38 -0.46 -11.73 4.03
C ALA A 38 -1.64 -10.96 4.64
N GLY A 39 -2.48 -10.33 3.80
CA GLY A 39 -3.66 -9.60 4.24
C GLY A 39 -3.53 -8.07 4.14
N LYS A 40 -2.64 -7.54 3.29
CA LYS A 40 -2.45 -6.10 3.08
C LYS A 40 -3.75 -5.39 2.67
N SER A 41 -4.31 -5.74 1.51
CA SER A 41 -5.59 -5.20 1.03
C SER A 41 -6.76 -5.53 1.97
N THR A 42 -6.68 -6.67 2.68
CA THR A 42 -7.67 -7.03 3.69
C THR A 42 -7.65 -6.07 4.88
N LEU A 43 -6.46 -5.58 5.28
CA LEU A 43 -6.32 -4.58 6.32
C LEU A 43 -6.96 -3.26 5.89
N LEU A 44 -6.70 -2.79 4.66
CA LEU A 44 -7.34 -1.59 4.13
C LEU A 44 -8.86 -1.73 4.07
N ARG A 45 -9.38 -2.88 3.61
CA ARG A 45 -10.82 -3.16 3.58
C ARG A 45 -11.47 -3.24 4.96
N ALA A 46 -10.73 -3.66 5.98
CA ALA A 46 -11.24 -3.61 7.36
C ALA A 46 -11.26 -2.16 7.89
N ILE A 47 -10.31 -1.34 7.48
CA ILE A 47 -10.25 0.08 7.87
C ILE A 47 -11.32 0.90 7.13
N SER A 48 -11.60 0.58 5.85
CA SER A 48 -12.66 1.25 5.07
C SER A 48 -14.08 0.88 5.54
N GLY A 49 -14.23 -0.22 6.28
CA GLY A 49 -15.53 -0.76 6.66
C GLY A 49 -16.13 -1.73 5.64
N ASP A 50 -15.46 -1.99 4.51
CA ASP A 50 -15.90 -2.96 3.49
C ASP A 50 -15.78 -4.41 3.98
N LEU A 51 -15.03 -4.63 5.05
CA LEU A 51 -14.88 -5.92 5.68
C LEU A 51 -15.06 -5.78 7.19
N GLU A 52 -16.08 -6.43 7.73
CA GLU A 52 -16.28 -6.49 9.17
C GLU A 52 -15.25 -7.43 9.81
N PRO A 53 -14.47 -6.96 10.81
CA PRO A 53 -13.47 -7.78 11.49
C PRO A 53 -14.14 -8.87 12.35
N ASN A 54 -13.49 -10.02 12.47
CA ASN A 54 -13.99 -11.11 13.33
C ASN A 54 -13.95 -10.74 14.81
N LYS A 55 -12.99 -9.90 15.23
CA LYS A 55 -12.85 -9.33 16.56
C LYS A 55 -12.23 -7.94 16.50
N GLY A 56 -12.50 -7.15 17.54
CA GLY A 56 -11.94 -5.82 17.69
C GLY A 56 -12.74 -4.76 16.96
N THR A 57 -12.25 -3.53 16.99
CA THR A 57 -12.90 -2.36 16.39
C THR A 57 -11.91 -1.53 15.58
N VAL A 58 -12.45 -0.84 14.60
CA VAL A 58 -11.78 0.21 13.83
C VAL A 58 -12.51 1.50 14.15
N GLU A 59 -11.80 2.50 14.63
CA GLU A 59 -12.37 3.80 14.99
C GLU A 59 -11.68 4.91 14.20
N LEU A 60 -12.48 5.76 13.57
CA LEU A 60 -12.03 6.99 12.94
C LEU A 60 -12.22 8.16 13.90
N GLY A 61 -11.38 9.17 13.81
CA GLY A 61 -11.58 10.41 14.54
C GLY A 61 -12.94 11.04 14.22
N PRO A 62 -13.62 11.69 15.19
CA PRO A 62 -14.93 12.28 14.98
C PRO A 62 -14.86 13.37 13.89
N GLY A 63 -15.75 13.27 12.91
CA GLY A 63 -15.81 14.23 11.78
C GLY A 63 -14.73 14.08 10.74
N GLU A 64 -13.83 13.11 10.87
CA GLU A 64 -12.78 12.84 9.88
C GLU A 64 -13.34 12.11 8.67
N ARG A 65 -12.92 12.56 7.49
CA ARG A 65 -13.26 11.95 6.22
C ARG A 65 -12.25 10.86 5.86
N LEU A 66 -12.76 9.72 5.42
CA LEU A 66 -11.99 8.61 4.88
C LEU A 66 -12.22 8.52 3.37
N SER A 67 -11.15 8.47 2.60
CA SER A 67 -11.18 8.20 1.18
C SER A 67 -10.39 6.93 0.86
N VAL A 68 -10.88 6.16 -0.11
CA VAL A 68 -10.31 4.86 -0.50
C VAL A 68 -10.15 4.82 -2.00
N LEU A 69 -9.00 4.36 -2.48
CA LEU A 69 -8.83 4.02 -3.89
C LEU A 69 -9.60 2.73 -4.18
N GLU A 70 -10.77 2.88 -4.79
CA GLU A 70 -11.62 1.76 -5.19
C GLU A 70 -11.02 1.05 -6.41
N GLN A 71 -11.04 -0.28 -6.40
CA GLN A 71 -10.52 -1.10 -7.52
C GLN A 71 -11.57 -1.35 -8.61
N ASP A 72 -12.86 -1.23 -8.29
CA ASP A 72 -13.96 -1.38 -9.26
C ASP A 72 -14.26 -0.04 -9.95
N HIS A 73 -13.59 0.20 -11.06
CA HIS A 73 -13.77 1.40 -11.86
C HIS A 73 -15.00 1.34 -12.79
N PHE A 74 -15.59 0.17 -13.02
CA PHE A 74 -16.81 0.01 -13.85
C PHE A 74 -18.09 0.50 -13.16
N LYS A 75 -18.07 0.62 -11.83
CA LYS A 75 -19.18 1.13 -11.03
C LYS A 75 -19.64 2.52 -11.46
N TYR A 76 -18.77 3.28 -12.10
CA TYR A 76 -18.99 4.69 -12.46
C TYR A 76 -19.20 4.90 -13.97
N ASP A 77 -19.37 3.85 -14.76
CA ASP A 77 -19.47 3.92 -16.23
C ASP A 77 -20.58 4.84 -16.74
N ASP A 78 -21.66 5.01 -16.00
CA ASP A 78 -22.79 5.86 -16.34
C ASP A 78 -22.60 7.36 -15.95
N TYR A 79 -21.49 7.70 -15.31
CA TYR A 79 -21.21 9.06 -14.84
C TYR A 79 -20.15 9.75 -15.71
N LYS A 80 -20.18 11.08 -15.73
CA LYS A 80 -19.10 11.86 -16.35
C LYS A 80 -17.80 11.71 -15.55
N VAL A 81 -16.68 11.86 -16.22
CA VAL A 81 -15.34 11.81 -15.62
C VAL A 81 -15.22 12.84 -14.50
N ILE A 82 -15.57 14.10 -14.75
CA ILE A 82 -15.50 15.17 -13.74
C ILE A 82 -16.43 14.91 -12.56
N ASP A 83 -17.65 14.44 -12.80
CA ASP A 83 -18.63 14.11 -11.78
C ASP A 83 -18.10 12.96 -10.88
N THR A 84 -17.44 11.96 -11.50
CA THR A 84 -16.84 10.84 -10.77
C THR A 84 -15.78 11.30 -9.78
N VAL A 85 -14.96 12.28 -10.16
CA VAL A 85 -13.97 12.87 -9.24
C VAL A 85 -14.65 13.63 -8.10
N LEU A 86 -15.66 14.44 -8.40
CA LEU A 86 -16.43 15.20 -7.40
C LEU A 86 -17.12 14.30 -6.38
N MET A 87 -17.56 13.08 -6.79
CA MET A 87 -18.11 12.07 -5.88
C MET A 87 -17.11 11.58 -4.83
N GLY A 88 -15.82 11.83 -5.00
CA GLY A 88 -14.78 11.57 -4.00
C GLY A 88 -14.98 12.37 -2.71
N TYR A 89 -15.75 13.49 -2.77
CA TYR A 89 -16.21 14.22 -1.61
C TYR A 89 -17.74 14.14 -1.52
N GLU A 90 -18.24 13.06 -0.95
CA GLU A 90 -19.67 12.72 -0.93
C GLU A 90 -20.55 13.85 -0.36
N ALA A 91 -20.14 14.51 0.73
CA ALA A 91 -20.91 15.59 1.32
C ALA A 91 -21.06 16.79 0.36
N LEU A 92 -19.98 17.13 -0.37
CA LEU A 92 -20.00 18.20 -1.38
C LEU A 92 -20.86 17.78 -2.57
N TRP A 93 -20.70 16.56 -3.08
CA TRP A 93 -21.47 16.05 -4.20
C TRP A 93 -22.98 16.04 -3.91
N ASN A 94 -23.37 15.55 -2.74
CA ASN A 94 -24.77 15.53 -2.32
C ASN A 94 -25.34 16.96 -2.18
N ASN A 95 -24.55 17.88 -1.64
CA ASN A 95 -24.93 19.30 -1.55
C ASN A 95 -25.14 19.89 -2.95
N MET A 96 -24.21 19.63 -3.89
CA MET A 96 -24.34 20.09 -5.29
C MET A 96 -25.62 19.58 -5.93
N LYS A 97 -25.92 18.31 -5.77
CA LYS A 97 -27.14 17.69 -6.36
C LYS A 97 -28.42 18.19 -5.70
N GLU A 98 -28.44 18.38 -4.39
CA GLU A 98 -29.60 18.95 -3.69
C GLU A 98 -29.84 20.40 -4.11
N ARG A 99 -28.79 21.20 -4.27
CA ARG A 99 -28.88 22.58 -4.79
C ARG A 99 -29.43 22.60 -6.21
N GLU A 100 -28.92 21.75 -7.11
CA GLU A 100 -29.38 21.64 -8.50
C GLU A 100 -30.89 21.33 -8.54
N LEU A 101 -31.33 20.33 -7.75
CA LEU A 101 -32.76 19.97 -7.65
C LEU A 101 -33.60 21.11 -7.08
N LEU A 102 -33.11 21.83 -6.07
CA LEU A 102 -33.83 22.90 -5.43
C LEU A 102 -34.03 24.10 -6.39
N TYR A 103 -32.95 24.48 -7.10
CA TYR A 103 -33.00 25.59 -8.05
C TYR A 103 -33.72 25.25 -9.36
N SER A 104 -33.91 23.98 -9.66
CA SER A 104 -34.71 23.54 -10.81
C SER A 104 -36.24 23.67 -10.59
N LYS A 105 -36.69 23.92 -9.35
CA LYS A 105 -38.12 24.06 -9.04
C LYS A 105 -38.71 25.35 -9.68
N PRO A 106 -39.86 25.24 -10.33
CA PRO A 106 -40.51 26.42 -10.96
C PRO A 106 -40.92 27.50 -9.95
N GLU A 107 -41.29 27.08 -8.74
CA GLU A 107 -41.67 27.97 -7.63
C GLU A 107 -40.96 27.47 -6.37
N MET A 108 -40.28 28.39 -5.68
CA MET A 108 -39.61 28.11 -4.41
C MET A 108 -40.54 28.53 -3.25
N THR A 109 -40.70 27.63 -2.29
CA THR A 109 -41.38 27.94 -1.03
C THR A 109 -40.43 28.66 -0.06
N GLU A 110 -40.95 29.22 1.04
CA GLU A 110 -40.12 29.81 2.09
C GLU A 110 -39.17 28.77 2.73
N GLU A 111 -39.63 27.52 2.88
CA GLU A 111 -38.79 26.40 3.36
C GLU A 111 -37.66 26.08 2.36
N ASP A 112 -37.95 26.10 1.06
CA ASP A 112 -36.95 25.92 0.03
C ASP A 112 -35.87 27.02 0.07
N GLY A 113 -36.30 28.27 0.33
CA GLY A 113 -35.39 29.40 0.47
C GLY A 113 -34.45 29.27 1.68
N ASN A 114 -34.99 28.86 2.83
CA ASN A 114 -34.17 28.59 4.01
C ASN A 114 -33.20 27.43 3.77
N ARG A 115 -33.66 26.35 3.13
CA ARG A 115 -32.81 25.20 2.79
C ARG A 115 -31.71 25.57 1.80
N ALA A 116 -32.02 26.42 0.80
CA ALA A 116 -31.02 26.93 -0.14
C ALA A 116 -29.90 27.70 0.58
N ALA A 117 -30.28 28.55 1.55
CA ALA A 117 -29.29 29.32 2.32
C ALA A 117 -28.36 28.42 3.15
N GLU A 118 -28.90 27.36 3.81
CA GLU A 118 -28.09 26.38 4.50
C GLU A 118 -27.13 25.62 3.58
N LEU A 119 -27.60 25.25 2.37
CA LEU A 119 -26.79 24.57 1.39
C LEU A 119 -25.68 25.45 0.84
N GLU A 120 -25.95 26.75 0.61
CA GLU A 120 -24.94 27.73 0.18
C GLU A 120 -23.82 27.91 1.23
N GLU A 121 -24.21 28.02 2.51
CA GLU A 121 -23.24 28.11 3.61
C GLU A 121 -22.32 26.88 3.64
N LYS A 122 -22.91 25.69 3.64
CA LYS A 122 -22.13 24.41 3.61
C LYS A 122 -21.28 24.27 2.35
N PHE A 123 -21.80 24.70 1.20
CA PHE A 123 -21.07 24.66 -0.06
C PHE A 123 -19.82 25.55 -0.02
N ALA A 124 -19.95 26.73 0.56
CA ALA A 124 -18.83 27.65 0.75
C ALA A 124 -17.79 27.07 1.75
N GLU A 125 -18.25 26.47 2.88
CA GLU A 125 -17.37 25.82 3.84
C GLU A 125 -16.57 24.65 3.23
N MET A 126 -17.14 23.92 2.28
CA MET A 126 -16.52 22.81 1.57
C MET A 126 -15.67 23.25 0.36
N ASN A 127 -15.46 24.56 0.17
CA ASN A 127 -14.79 25.14 -1.01
C ASN A 127 -15.43 24.75 -2.35
N GLY A 128 -16.75 24.65 -2.35
CA GLY A 128 -17.52 24.13 -3.48
C GLY A 128 -17.39 24.94 -4.78
N TRP A 129 -17.10 26.26 -4.68
CA TRP A 129 -16.92 27.13 -5.85
C TRP A 129 -15.69 26.78 -6.69
N GLU A 130 -14.65 26.21 -6.08
CA GLU A 130 -13.42 25.81 -6.77
C GLU A 130 -13.38 24.31 -7.09
N ALA A 131 -14.38 23.56 -6.62
CA ALA A 131 -14.40 22.09 -6.69
C ALA A 131 -14.21 21.51 -8.10
N GLU A 132 -14.90 22.07 -9.12
CA GLU A 132 -14.75 21.61 -10.50
C GLU A 132 -13.37 21.96 -11.06
N SER A 133 -12.83 23.12 -10.71
CA SER A 133 -11.48 23.52 -11.12
C SER A 133 -10.42 22.63 -10.48
N ASP A 134 -10.55 22.33 -9.19
CA ASP A 134 -9.64 21.45 -8.45
C ASP A 134 -9.70 20.02 -9.00
N ALA A 135 -10.90 19.51 -9.30
CA ALA A 135 -11.08 18.21 -9.92
C ALA A 135 -10.45 18.14 -11.32
N ALA A 136 -10.62 19.20 -12.14
CA ALA A 136 -10.01 19.28 -13.46
C ALA A 136 -8.48 19.34 -13.39
N GLN A 137 -7.91 20.07 -12.42
CA GLN A 137 -6.46 20.12 -12.20
C GLN A 137 -5.91 18.75 -11.79
N LEU A 138 -6.57 18.04 -10.86
CA LEU A 138 -6.17 16.69 -10.47
C LEU A 138 -6.17 15.73 -11.66
N LEU A 139 -7.22 15.76 -12.49
CA LEU A 139 -7.30 14.95 -13.70
C LEU A 139 -6.15 15.25 -14.65
N GLN A 140 -5.84 16.53 -14.87
CA GLN A 140 -4.76 16.95 -15.75
C GLN A 140 -3.39 16.49 -15.24
N HIS A 141 -3.11 16.60 -13.95
CA HIS A 141 -1.88 16.12 -13.31
C HIS A 141 -1.72 14.60 -13.42
N LEU A 142 -2.84 13.88 -13.39
CA LEU A 142 -2.87 12.44 -13.58
C LEU A 142 -2.91 12.02 -15.07
N GLY A 143 -2.67 12.96 -16.00
CA GLY A 143 -2.57 12.68 -17.44
C GLY A 143 -3.90 12.33 -18.10
N VAL A 144 -5.04 12.81 -17.56
CA VAL A 144 -6.35 12.71 -18.19
C VAL A 144 -6.64 14.01 -18.94
N ASP A 145 -6.72 13.95 -20.25
CA ASP A 145 -6.91 15.10 -21.12
C ASP A 145 -8.23 15.85 -20.82
N GLN A 146 -8.20 17.19 -20.93
CA GLN A 146 -9.36 18.04 -20.67
C GLN A 146 -10.58 17.70 -21.55
N ASN A 147 -10.36 17.22 -22.76
CA ASN A 147 -11.42 16.79 -23.70
C ASN A 147 -12.18 15.54 -23.22
N LEU A 148 -11.65 14.83 -22.23
CA LEU A 148 -12.26 13.64 -21.63
C LEU A 148 -13.12 13.96 -20.41
N HIS A 149 -12.95 15.14 -19.77
CA HIS A 149 -13.58 15.46 -18.51
C HIS A 149 -15.11 15.43 -18.56
N GLU A 150 -15.70 15.83 -19.71
CA GLU A 150 -17.15 15.85 -19.93
C GLU A 150 -17.70 14.54 -20.52
N LYS A 151 -16.83 13.59 -20.88
CA LYS A 151 -17.24 12.29 -21.39
C LYS A 151 -17.72 11.37 -20.27
N GLN A 152 -18.44 10.31 -20.64
CA GLN A 152 -18.79 9.26 -19.69
C GLN A 152 -17.58 8.36 -19.41
N MET A 153 -17.51 7.84 -18.19
CA MET A 153 -16.47 6.90 -17.78
C MET A 153 -16.40 5.67 -18.69
N ALA A 154 -17.56 5.21 -19.21
CA ALA A 154 -17.63 4.08 -20.15
C ALA A 154 -16.81 4.30 -21.43
N GLU A 155 -16.58 5.55 -21.83
CA GLU A 155 -15.84 5.90 -23.06
C GLU A 155 -14.31 5.89 -22.88
N LEU A 156 -13.83 5.80 -21.63
CA LEU A 156 -12.41 5.82 -21.28
C LEU A 156 -11.78 4.43 -21.40
N SER A 157 -10.51 4.41 -21.72
CA SER A 157 -9.68 3.20 -21.59
C SER A 157 -9.53 2.80 -20.11
N ASN A 158 -9.17 1.54 -19.85
CA ASN A 158 -9.00 1.07 -18.48
C ASN A 158 -7.93 1.88 -17.71
N ASN A 159 -6.83 2.25 -18.36
CA ASN A 159 -5.77 3.06 -17.73
C ASN A 159 -6.27 4.45 -17.35
N GLU A 160 -7.05 5.11 -18.23
CA GLU A 160 -7.65 6.40 -17.92
C GLU A 160 -8.66 6.28 -16.77
N LYS A 161 -9.47 5.22 -16.73
CA LYS A 161 -10.39 4.96 -15.61
C LYS A 161 -9.65 4.85 -14.27
N VAL A 162 -8.52 4.12 -14.23
CA VAL A 162 -7.70 3.99 -13.02
C VAL A 162 -7.21 5.36 -12.55
N ARG A 163 -6.75 6.22 -13.45
CA ARG A 163 -6.31 7.59 -13.16
C ARG A 163 -7.45 8.45 -12.61
N VAL A 164 -8.65 8.34 -13.18
CA VAL A 164 -9.85 9.04 -12.68
C VAL A 164 -10.22 8.54 -11.27
N MET A 165 -10.13 7.23 -11.01
CA MET A 165 -10.38 6.69 -9.66
C MET A 165 -9.36 7.18 -8.64
N LEU A 166 -8.10 7.33 -9.05
CA LEU A 166 -7.07 7.93 -8.20
C LEU A 166 -7.38 9.41 -7.93
N ALA A 167 -7.75 10.19 -8.96
CA ALA A 167 -8.21 11.57 -8.78
C ALA A 167 -9.37 11.67 -7.79
N LYS A 168 -10.38 10.79 -7.93
CA LYS A 168 -11.50 10.67 -7.00
C LYS A 168 -11.05 10.44 -5.56
N ALA A 169 -10.09 9.52 -5.35
CA ALA A 169 -9.59 9.20 -4.01
C ALA A 169 -8.84 10.38 -3.38
N LEU A 170 -8.10 11.16 -4.16
CA LEU A 170 -7.33 12.32 -3.71
C LEU A 170 -8.17 13.58 -3.53
N PHE A 171 -9.35 13.64 -4.18
CA PHE A 171 -10.15 14.85 -4.27
C PHE A 171 -10.59 15.41 -2.90
N GLY A 172 -10.45 16.71 -2.76
CA GLY A 172 -10.85 17.47 -1.57
C GLY A 172 -9.98 17.16 -0.33
N LYS A 173 -8.78 16.62 -0.48
CA LYS A 173 -7.80 16.40 0.60
C LYS A 173 -8.41 15.68 1.82
N PRO A 174 -8.71 14.37 1.73
CA PRO A 174 -9.32 13.63 2.83
C PRO A 174 -8.41 13.57 4.06
N ASP A 175 -8.99 13.55 5.28
CA ASP A 175 -8.22 13.40 6.52
C ASP A 175 -7.49 12.05 6.60
N ASN A 176 -8.11 11.01 6.05
CA ASN A 176 -7.56 9.67 5.99
C ASN A 176 -7.68 9.14 4.56
N LEU A 177 -6.57 8.68 4.00
CA LEU A 177 -6.48 8.20 2.62
C LEU A 177 -5.93 6.77 2.59
N LEU A 178 -6.65 5.85 1.94
CA LEU A 178 -6.24 4.46 1.75
C LEU A 178 -5.97 4.20 0.27
N LEU A 179 -4.73 3.84 -0.06
CA LEU A 179 -4.28 3.54 -1.42
C LEU A 179 -3.82 2.09 -1.50
N ASP A 180 -4.49 1.29 -2.32
CA ASP A 180 -4.09 -0.10 -2.60
C ASP A 180 -3.54 -0.19 -4.03
N GLU A 181 -2.22 -0.39 -4.14
CA GLU A 181 -1.44 -0.45 -5.38
C GLU A 181 -1.66 0.76 -6.32
N PRO A 182 -1.49 2.02 -5.82
CA PRO A 182 -1.83 3.22 -6.59
C PRO A 182 -0.93 3.46 -7.80
N THR A 183 0.23 2.82 -7.87
CA THR A 183 1.20 2.97 -8.96
C THR A 183 0.95 2.03 -10.13
N ASN A 184 0.02 1.07 -10.00
CA ASN A 184 -0.33 0.17 -11.08
C ASN A 184 -0.97 0.94 -12.23
N ASP A 185 -0.58 0.59 -13.47
CA ASP A 185 -1.09 1.18 -14.71
C ASP A 185 -0.84 2.70 -14.86
N LEU A 186 0.08 3.28 -14.06
CA LEU A 186 0.56 4.64 -14.21
C LEU A 186 1.89 4.66 -14.99
N ASP A 187 2.10 5.72 -15.77
CA ASP A 187 3.41 6.03 -16.33
C ASP A 187 4.34 6.68 -15.29
N LEU A 188 5.61 6.76 -15.62
CA LEU A 188 6.64 7.24 -14.69
C LEU A 188 6.38 8.68 -14.24
N ASP A 189 5.99 9.57 -15.15
CA ASP A 189 5.74 10.98 -14.86
C ASP A 189 4.57 11.14 -13.88
N THR A 190 3.52 10.33 -14.03
CA THR A 190 2.38 10.29 -13.11
C THR A 190 2.75 9.73 -11.74
N VAL A 191 3.65 8.73 -11.69
CA VAL A 191 4.15 8.19 -10.42
C VAL A 191 5.00 9.24 -9.69
N GLU A 192 5.92 9.94 -10.38
CA GLU A 192 6.72 11.02 -9.79
C GLU A 192 5.82 12.15 -9.24
N TRP A 193 4.79 12.54 -10.01
CA TRP A 193 3.82 13.51 -9.52
C TRP A 193 3.09 13.03 -8.26
N LEU A 194 2.71 11.74 -8.20
CA LEU A 194 2.05 11.19 -7.02
C LEU A 194 2.98 11.14 -5.80
N GLU A 195 4.28 10.86 -6.01
CA GLU A 195 5.29 10.93 -4.95
C GLU A 195 5.39 12.34 -4.37
N ASP A 196 5.48 13.36 -5.23
CA ASP A 196 5.53 14.77 -4.83
C ASP A 196 4.24 15.18 -4.10
N TYR A 197 3.07 14.81 -4.64
CA TYR A 197 1.77 15.10 -4.02
C TYR A 197 1.65 14.50 -2.62
N LEU A 198 2.08 13.26 -2.44
CA LEU A 198 2.07 12.59 -1.15
C LEU A 198 3.17 13.14 -0.22
N GLY A 199 4.30 13.60 -0.77
CA GLY A 199 5.37 14.27 0.01
C GLY A 199 4.91 15.58 0.65
N ASP A 200 3.97 16.26 0.02
CA ASP A 200 3.38 17.54 0.46
C ASP A 200 2.09 17.36 1.29
N ILE A 201 1.84 16.16 1.85
CA ILE A 201 0.64 15.97 2.68
C ILE A 201 0.63 16.88 3.89
N ASP A 202 -0.57 17.36 4.23
CA ASP A 202 -0.78 18.21 5.39
C ASP A 202 -0.55 17.41 6.70
N GLU A 203 -0.05 18.10 7.74
CA GLU A 203 0.13 17.52 9.08
C GLU A 203 -1.19 16.96 9.67
N THR A 204 -2.34 17.32 9.10
CA THR A 204 -3.66 16.83 9.51
C THR A 204 -4.04 15.50 8.87
N GLN A 205 -3.41 15.12 7.78
CA GLN A 205 -3.75 13.94 6.99
C GLN A 205 -3.03 12.66 7.49
N THR A 206 -3.66 11.52 7.26
CA THR A 206 -3.09 10.19 7.51
C THR A 206 -3.24 9.36 6.25
N VAL A 207 -2.15 8.82 5.71
CA VAL A 207 -2.18 8.02 4.48
C VAL A 207 -1.69 6.60 4.77
N LEU A 208 -2.41 5.60 4.27
CA LEU A 208 -1.96 4.22 4.24
C LEU A 208 -1.82 3.78 2.79
N VAL A 209 -0.63 3.33 2.42
CA VAL A 209 -0.32 2.88 1.07
C VAL A 209 0.13 1.44 1.07
N VAL A 210 -0.51 0.61 0.28
CA VAL A 210 -0.01 -0.72 -0.09
C VAL A 210 0.60 -0.59 -1.47
N SER A 211 1.86 -0.96 -1.65
CA SER A 211 2.48 -1.06 -2.98
C SER A 211 3.52 -2.17 -3.03
N HIS A 212 3.72 -2.72 -4.21
CA HIS A 212 4.85 -3.60 -4.54
C HIS A 212 6.06 -2.82 -5.06
N ASP A 213 5.89 -1.56 -5.40
CA ASP A 213 6.97 -0.68 -5.80
C ASP A 213 7.73 -0.18 -4.57
N ARG A 214 8.98 -0.66 -4.47
CA ARG A 214 9.85 -0.32 -3.34
C ARG A 214 10.37 1.10 -3.41
N HIS A 215 10.60 1.61 -4.63
CA HIS A 215 11.07 2.99 -4.84
C HIS A 215 10.00 3.97 -4.36
N PHE A 216 8.78 3.78 -4.82
CA PHE A 216 7.63 4.56 -4.41
C PHE A 216 7.43 4.53 -2.88
N LEU A 217 7.44 3.33 -2.26
CA LEU A 217 7.31 3.24 -0.80
C LEU A 217 8.46 3.92 -0.07
N ASP A 218 9.67 3.88 -0.61
CA ASP A 218 10.84 4.51 0.00
C ASP A 218 10.78 6.04 -0.10
N ALA A 219 10.25 6.56 -1.20
CA ALA A 219 10.07 7.99 -1.43
C ALA A 219 8.99 8.60 -0.52
N VAL A 220 7.82 7.93 -0.38
CA VAL A 220 6.67 8.54 0.29
C VAL A 220 6.49 8.16 1.76
N SER A 221 6.94 6.97 2.21
CA SER A 221 6.62 6.46 3.54
C SER A 221 7.41 7.14 4.66
N THR A 222 6.72 7.62 5.68
CA THR A 222 7.33 8.07 6.94
C THR A 222 7.40 6.95 7.97
N GLN A 223 6.51 5.96 7.85
CA GLN A 223 6.47 4.77 8.69
C GLN A 223 6.16 3.53 7.84
N THR A 224 6.66 2.37 8.26
CA THR A 224 6.47 1.10 7.56
C THR A 224 5.69 0.12 8.43
N ILE A 225 4.63 -0.46 7.88
CA ILE A 225 3.82 -1.52 8.51
C ILE A 225 4.21 -2.85 7.89
N ASP A 226 4.76 -3.72 8.69
CA ASP A 226 5.13 -5.08 8.28
C ASP A 226 4.08 -6.10 8.72
N ILE A 227 3.48 -6.80 7.74
CA ILE A 227 2.57 -7.91 7.99
C ILE A 227 3.30 -9.21 7.68
N ASP A 228 3.74 -9.91 8.74
CA ASP A 228 4.42 -11.19 8.61
C ASP A 228 3.97 -12.18 9.69
N TYR A 229 3.76 -13.45 9.32
CA TYR A 229 3.32 -14.53 10.20
C TYR A 229 2.11 -14.20 11.10
N GLY A 230 1.15 -13.45 10.57
CA GLY A 230 -0.06 -13.08 11.32
C GLY A 230 0.14 -12.02 12.39
N LYS A 231 1.27 -11.33 12.35
CA LYS A 231 1.55 -10.15 13.17
C LYS A 231 1.60 -8.92 12.28
N VAL A 232 1.14 -7.82 12.81
CA VAL A 232 1.23 -6.49 12.20
C VAL A 232 2.11 -5.64 13.11
N THR A 233 3.23 -5.17 12.58
CA THR A 233 4.21 -4.40 13.35
C THR A 233 4.50 -3.08 12.65
N VAL A 234 4.53 -1.98 13.38
CA VAL A 234 4.85 -0.65 12.85
C VAL A 234 6.31 -0.33 13.15
N PHE A 235 7.03 0.15 12.15
CA PHE A 235 8.40 0.61 12.21
C PHE A 235 8.44 2.09 11.85
N ALA A 236 9.20 2.88 12.60
CA ALA A 236 9.50 4.25 12.22
C ALA A 236 10.49 4.26 11.05
N GLY A 237 10.25 5.11 10.07
CA GLY A 237 11.08 5.24 8.86
C GLY A 237 10.47 4.54 7.64
N ASN A 238 11.12 4.77 6.49
CA ASN A 238 10.72 4.29 5.19
C ASN A 238 11.09 2.81 4.96
N TYR A 239 10.84 2.33 3.73
CA TYR A 239 11.11 0.94 3.35
C TYR A 239 12.58 0.53 3.50
N SER A 240 13.53 1.37 3.07
CA SER A 240 14.97 1.10 3.17
C SER A 240 15.41 0.97 4.61
N PHE A 241 14.98 1.86 5.49
CA PHE A 241 15.28 1.79 6.92
C PHE A 241 14.72 0.51 7.57
N TRP A 242 13.48 0.17 7.24
CA TRP A 242 12.87 -1.09 7.69
C TRP A 242 13.68 -2.30 7.20
N TYR A 243 14.08 -2.31 5.92
CA TYR A 243 14.83 -3.42 5.33
C TYR A 243 16.17 -3.63 6.03
N GLU A 244 16.96 -2.58 6.22
CA GLU A 244 18.24 -2.63 6.91
C GLU A 244 18.10 -3.09 8.36
N SER A 245 17.13 -2.53 9.09
CA SER A 245 16.82 -2.88 10.47
C SER A 245 16.40 -4.35 10.60
N SER A 246 15.57 -4.84 9.68
CA SER A 246 15.11 -6.23 9.65
C SER A 246 16.25 -7.21 9.36
N GLN A 247 17.17 -6.86 8.43
CA GLN A 247 18.36 -7.66 8.13
C GLN A 247 19.32 -7.71 9.32
N LEU A 248 19.51 -6.58 10.00
CA LEU A 248 20.36 -6.52 11.21
C LEU A 248 19.76 -7.40 12.33
N ALA A 249 18.47 -7.29 12.59
CA ALA A 249 17.77 -8.11 13.58
C ALA A 249 17.87 -9.60 13.28
N LEU A 250 17.72 -9.99 12.00
CA LEU A 250 17.87 -11.37 11.55
C LEU A 250 19.30 -11.91 11.80
N ARG A 251 20.32 -11.11 11.44
CA ARG A 251 21.73 -11.48 11.70
C ARG A 251 22.03 -11.62 13.19
N GLN A 252 21.51 -10.72 14.02
CA GLN A 252 21.66 -10.78 15.48
C GLN A 252 20.99 -12.04 16.05
N ALA A 253 19.77 -12.35 15.62
CA ALA A 253 19.06 -13.56 16.04
C ALA A 253 19.80 -14.85 15.63
N GLN A 254 20.34 -14.91 14.39
CA GLN A 254 21.17 -16.03 13.94
C GLN A 254 22.41 -16.21 14.79
N ASN A 255 23.13 -15.11 15.08
CA ASN A 255 24.32 -15.15 15.93
C ASN A 255 24.00 -15.59 17.37
N GLN A 256 22.87 -15.12 17.94
CA GLN A 256 22.41 -15.55 19.26
C GLN A 256 22.08 -17.04 19.27
N ARG A 257 21.39 -17.52 18.23
CA ARG A 257 21.07 -18.94 18.09
C ARG A 257 22.33 -19.80 18.02
N LEU A 258 23.31 -19.44 17.17
CA LEU A 258 24.58 -20.16 17.07
C LEU A 258 25.30 -20.23 18.43
N LYS A 259 25.40 -19.11 19.16
CA LYS A 259 25.98 -19.07 20.50
C LYS A 259 25.20 -19.95 21.50
N ALA A 260 23.85 -19.95 21.42
CA ALA A 260 23.02 -20.80 22.26
C ALA A 260 23.20 -22.29 21.95
N GLU A 261 23.29 -22.66 20.67
CA GLU A 261 23.56 -24.04 20.22
C GLU A 261 24.96 -24.53 20.65
N GLU A 262 26.00 -23.70 20.50
CA GLU A 262 27.33 -24.01 21.00
C GLU A 262 27.36 -24.23 22.52
N LYS A 263 26.72 -23.32 23.27
CA LYS A 263 26.59 -23.42 24.72
C LYS A 263 25.83 -24.68 25.13
N ARG A 264 24.77 -25.03 24.40
CA ARG A 264 24.03 -26.26 24.58
C ARG A 264 24.92 -27.49 24.41
N LYS A 265 25.67 -27.56 23.29
CA LYS A 265 26.61 -28.66 23.03
C LYS A 265 27.65 -28.81 24.14
N GLN A 266 28.25 -27.69 24.58
CA GLN A 266 29.22 -27.70 25.69
C GLN A 266 28.64 -28.20 27.01
N LEU A 267 27.42 -27.83 27.32
CA LEU A 267 26.71 -28.30 28.52
C LEU A 267 26.36 -29.78 28.42
N GLU A 268 25.88 -30.27 27.27
CA GLU A 268 25.56 -31.67 27.02
C GLU A 268 26.81 -32.56 27.09
N GLU A 269 27.93 -32.14 26.47
CA GLU A 269 29.20 -32.86 26.56
C GLU A 269 29.72 -32.95 27.98
N PHE A 270 29.65 -31.84 28.74
CA PHE A 270 30.09 -31.87 30.14
C PHE A 270 29.21 -32.82 30.97
N ILE A 271 27.89 -32.74 30.81
CA ILE A 271 26.96 -33.62 31.50
C ILE A 271 27.25 -35.09 31.15
N ARG A 272 27.45 -35.40 29.86
CA ARG A 272 27.77 -36.76 29.39
C ARG A 272 29.08 -37.28 30.00
N ARG A 273 30.14 -36.43 30.03
CA ARG A 273 31.47 -36.81 30.50
C ARG A 273 31.51 -37.03 32.00
N PHE A 274 30.70 -36.28 32.79
CA PHE A 274 30.79 -36.30 34.25
C PHE A 274 29.52 -36.79 34.94
N SER A 275 28.58 -37.39 34.24
CA SER A 275 27.32 -37.92 34.78
C SER A 275 27.49 -38.98 35.89
N ALA A 276 28.51 -39.82 35.79
CA ALA A 276 28.80 -40.86 36.79
C ALA A 276 29.81 -40.44 37.87
N ASN A 277 30.33 -39.22 37.86
CA ASN A 277 31.36 -38.74 38.78
C ASN A 277 30.74 -38.08 40.04
N VAL A 278 30.84 -38.78 41.17
CA VAL A 278 30.28 -38.34 42.45
C VAL A 278 30.86 -36.99 42.93
N ALA A 279 32.19 -36.76 42.71
CA ALA A 279 32.84 -35.51 43.12
C ALA A 279 32.33 -34.26 42.32
N LYS A 280 31.81 -34.48 41.11
CA LYS A 280 31.29 -33.42 40.23
C LYS A 280 29.73 -33.37 40.19
N SER A 281 29.04 -34.17 41.01
CA SER A 281 27.58 -34.27 41.04
C SER A 281 26.88 -32.90 41.17
N LYS A 282 27.33 -32.02 42.06
CA LYS A 282 26.76 -30.68 42.25
C LYS A 282 26.92 -29.80 41.00
N GLN A 283 28.10 -29.90 40.31
CA GLN A 283 28.35 -29.14 39.07
C GLN A 283 27.51 -29.68 37.92
N THR A 284 27.35 -30.99 37.81
CA THR A 284 26.51 -31.63 36.79
C THR A 284 25.05 -31.26 36.95
N THR A 285 24.54 -31.25 38.21
CA THR A 285 23.17 -30.82 38.52
C THR A 285 22.94 -29.32 38.18
N SER A 286 23.92 -28.47 38.51
CA SER A 286 23.84 -27.03 38.13
C SER A 286 23.78 -26.83 36.63
N ARG A 287 24.61 -27.58 35.88
CA ARG A 287 24.63 -27.47 34.40
C ARG A 287 23.40 -28.10 33.73
N LYS A 288 22.78 -29.12 34.30
CA LYS A 288 21.48 -29.63 33.87
C LYS A 288 20.39 -28.55 33.99
N LYS A 289 20.36 -27.84 35.14
CA LYS A 289 19.43 -26.71 35.35
C LYS A 289 19.69 -25.54 34.37
N MET A 290 20.96 -25.28 34.00
CA MET A 290 21.32 -24.31 32.97
C MET A 290 20.84 -24.77 31.58
N LEU A 291 20.96 -26.05 31.24
CA LEU A 291 20.47 -26.61 30.00
C LEU A 291 18.96 -26.53 29.86
N GLU A 292 18.22 -26.81 30.95
CA GLU A 292 16.76 -26.73 31.01
C GLU A 292 16.26 -25.26 30.82
N LYS A 293 17.05 -24.29 31.29
CA LYS A 293 16.73 -22.85 31.14
C LYS A 293 17.17 -22.27 29.82
N LEU A 294 18.00 -22.99 29.05
CA LEU A 294 18.52 -22.50 27.76
C LEU A 294 17.46 -22.73 26.69
N THR A 295 16.67 -21.67 26.43
CA THR A 295 15.72 -21.66 25.31
C THR A 295 16.49 -21.32 24.04
N VAL A 296 16.50 -22.21 23.08
CA VAL A 296 16.97 -21.92 21.71
C VAL A 296 15.73 -21.48 20.94
N GLU A 297 15.61 -20.17 20.71
CA GLU A 297 14.52 -19.64 19.90
C GLU A 297 14.64 -20.13 18.45
N GLU A 298 13.58 -20.72 17.93
CA GLU A 298 13.49 -21.04 16.52
C GLU A 298 13.30 -19.76 15.72
N ILE A 299 14.30 -19.39 14.92
CA ILE A 299 14.19 -18.31 13.95
C ILE A 299 13.31 -18.83 12.82
N ARG A 300 12.08 -18.35 12.76
CA ARG A 300 11.21 -18.61 11.60
C ARG A 300 11.75 -17.84 10.41
N PRO A 301 12.09 -18.49 9.29
CA PRO A 301 12.47 -17.79 8.08
C PRO A 301 11.30 -16.93 7.62
N SER A 302 11.56 -15.70 7.15
CA SER A 302 10.50 -14.82 6.65
C SER A 302 9.55 -15.54 5.70
N SER A 303 8.25 -15.24 5.77
CA SER A 303 7.25 -15.78 4.82
C SER A 303 7.48 -15.29 3.38
N ARG A 304 8.32 -14.26 3.23
CA ARG A 304 8.73 -13.70 1.93
C ARG A 304 9.77 -14.61 1.27
N LYS A 305 9.29 -15.68 0.65
CA LYS A 305 10.15 -16.55 -0.16
C LYS A 305 10.26 -15.95 -1.55
N TYR A 306 11.46 -15.52 -1.91
CA TYR A 306 11.76 -15.21 -3.31
C TYR A 306 12.06 -16.54 -4.02
N PRO A 307 11.32 -16.91 -5.09
CA PRO A 307 11.68 -18.06 -5.88
C PRO A 307 13.05 -17.78 -6.50
N GLY A 308 14.05 -18.60 -6.17
CA GLY A 308 15.34 -18.57 -6.84
C GLY A 308 15.16 -19.19 -8.22
N ILE A 309 15.02 -18.39 -9.24
CA ILE A 309 15.05 -18.87 -10.63
C ILE A 309 16.53 -18.99 -11.00
N ILE A 310 17.02 -20.22 -11.15
CA ILE A 310 18.39 -20.47 -11.60
C ILE A 310 18.31 -20.80 -13.08
N PHE A 311 18.83 -19.91 -13.91
CA PHE A 311 18.99 -20.16 -15.34
C PHE A 311 20.29 -20.98 -15.55
N ASN A 312 20.15 -22.25 -15.88
CA ASN A 312 21.28 -23.08 -16.27
C ASN A 312 21.45 -22.97 -17.78
N MET A 313 22.63 -22.53 -18.21
CA MET A 313 22.97 -22.48 -19.64
C MET A 313 23.35 -23.88 -20.11
N GLU A 314 22.71 -24.39 -21.14
CA GLU A 314 23.12 -25.63 -21.81
C GLU A 314 24.39 -25.43 -22.64
N ARG A 315 24.63 -24.23 -23.12
CA ARG A 315 25.79 -23.83 -23.91
C ARG A 315 26.21 -22.39 -23.56
N GLU A 316 27.51 -22.16 -23.44
CA GLU A 316 28.03 -20.79 -23.29
C GLU A 316 27.71 -19.95 -24.54
N PRO A 317 27.04 -18.81 -24.37
CA PRO A 317 26.78 -17.88 -25.47
C PRO A 317 28.08 -17.22 -25.93
N GLY A 318 28.12 -16.82 -27.20
CA GLY A 318 29.18 -15.97 -27.72
C GLY A 318 29.20 -14.58 -27.06
N ASN A 319 30.17 -13.75 -27.43
CA ASN A 319 30.26 -12.39 -26.87
C ASN A 319 29.12 -11.51 -27.33
N GLN A 320 28.63 -11.66 -28.56
CA GLN A 320 27.52 -10.95 -29.17
C GLN A 320 26.28 -11.86 -29.07
N ILE A 321 25.25 -11.43 -28.34
CA ILE A 321 24.04 -12.23 -28.09
C ILE A 321 22.93 -11.85 -29.06
N LEU A 322 22.73 -10.55 -29.24
CA LEU A 322 21.66 -10.01 -30.07
C LEU A 322 22.15 -8.71 -30.73
N GLU A 323 21.93 -8.60 -32.01
CA GLU A 323 22.10 -7.35 -32.79
C GLU A 323 20.76 -7.02 -33.45
N VAL A 324 20.30 -5.83 -33.25
CA VAL A 324 19.02 -5.33 -33.78
C VAL A 324 19.30 -4.09 -34.60
N GLU A 325 18.89 -4.12 -35.84
CA GLU A 325 19.03 -2.99 -36.76
C GLU A 325 17.67 -2.66 -37.35
N GLY A 326 17.30 -1.37 -37.35
CA GLY A 326 16.11 -0.85 -38.02
C GLY A 326 14.78 -1.46 -37.55
N LEU A 327 14.69 -1.89 -36.29
CA LEU A 327 13.48 -2.50 -35.75
C LEU A 327 12.33 -1.48 -35.74
N LYS A 328 11.19 -1.89 -36.33
CA LYS A 328 9.97 -1.10 -36.42
C LYS A 328 8.76 -1.95 -36.03
N ALA A 329 7.86 -1.39 -35.25
CA ALA A 329 6.55 -1.98 -35.00
C ALA A 329 5.43 -1.01 -35.40
N VAL A 330 4.39 -1.58 -36.01
CA VAL A 330 3.22 -0.84 -36.47
C VAL A 330 1.99 -1.64 -36.08
N GLU A 331 1.02 -0.99 -35.48
CA GLU A 331 -0.27 -1.61 -35.16
C GLU A 331 -1.11 -1.88 -36.42
N PRO A 332 -2.14 -2.75 -36.34
CA PRO A 332 -3.00 -3.05 -37.50
C PRO A 332 -3.76 -1.83 -38.07
N ASP A 333 -3.95 -0.78 -37.28
CA ASP A 333 -4.57 0.49 -37.64
C ASP A 333 -3.61 1.46 -38.34
N GLY A 334 -2.32 1.09 -38.48
CA GLY A 334 -1.28 1.89 -39.09
C GLY A 334 -0.51 2.80 -38.13
N THR A 335 -0.80 2.80 -36.85
CA THR A 335 -0.08 3.57 -35.82
C THR A 335 1.32 2.99 -35.65
N VAL A 336 2.35 3.83 -35.76
CA VAL A 336 3.74 3.43 -35.55
C VAL A 336 4.04 3.47 -34.04
N LEU A 337 4.30 2.32 -33.42
CA LEU A 337 4.67 2.23 -32.03
C LEU A 337 6.13 2.65 -31.81
N PHE A 338 7.03 2.15 -32.65
CA PHE A 338 8.43 2.57 -32.67
C PHE A 338 9.03 2.33 -34.06
N ASP A 339 10.06 3.09 -34.40
CA ASP A 339 10.71 3.03 -35.70
C ASP A 339 12.23 3.19 -35.53
N ASN A 340 12.99 2.48 -36.37
CA ASN A 340 14.44 2.57 -36.50
C ASN A 340 15.21 2.38 -35.17
N ILE A 341 14.79 1.41 -34.35
CA ILE A 341 15.50 1.05 -33.14
C ILE A 341 16.70 0.18 -33.48
N ASN A 342 17.88 0.61 -33.03
CA ASN A 342 19.13 -0.09 -33.23
C ASN A 342 19.83 -0.28 -31.87
N PHE A 343 20.21 -1.52 -31.55
CA PHE A 343 20.98 -1.81 -30.35
C PHE A 343 21.70 -3.15 -30.47
N ASN A 344 22.73 -3.32 -29.61
CA ASN A 344 23.49 -4.56 -29.50
C ASN A 344 23.51 -5.01 -28.05
N ILE A 345 23.35 -6.31 -27.82
CA ILE A 345 23.43 -6.90 -26.47
C ILE A 345 24.64 -7.86 -26.42
N GLU A 346 25.55 -7.57 -25.50
CA GLU A 346 26.73 -8.36 -25.22
C GLU A 346 26.53 -9.30 -24.04
N LYS A 347 27.43 -10.32 -23.92
CA LYS A 347 27.41 -11.29 -22.82
C LYS A 347 27.52 -10.57 -21.47
N GLY A 348 26.58 -10.85 -20.57
CA GLY A 348 26.58 -10.33 -19.19
C GLY A 348 25.89 -8.99 -19.01
N GLN A 349 25.40 -8.34 -20.08
CA GLN A 349 24.59 -7.14 -20.00
C GLN A 349 23.20 -7.46 -19.47
N LYS A 350 22.66 -6.53 -18.69
CA LYS A 350 21.26 -6.51 -18.25
C LYS A 350 20.56 -5.38 -18.99
N VAL A 351 19.52 -5.70 -19.71
CA VAL A 351 18.71 -4.74 -20.46
C VAL A 351 17.37 -4.63 -19.77
N VAL A 352 16.91 -3.40 -19.55
CA VAL A 352 15.58 -3.07 -19.04
C VAL A 352 14.84 -2.39 -20.19
N LEU A 353 13.60 -2.83 -20.41
CA LEU A 353 12.66 -2.29 -21.41
C LEU A 353 11.54 -1.57 -20.69
#